data_d13447f425ca50047a3776f08a083d7c
#
_entry.id   d13447f425ca50047a3776f08a083d7c
#
_cell.length_a   1.000
_cell.length_b   1.000
_cell.length_c   1.000
_cell.angle_alpha   90.00
_cell.angle_beta   90.00
_cell.angle_gamma   90.00
#
_symmetry.space_group_name_H-M   'P 1'
#
loop_
_entity.id
_entity.type
_entity.pdbx_description
1 polymer ?
#
loop_
_entity_poly.entity_id
_entity_poly.type
_entity_poly.pdbx_seq_one_letter_code
_entity_poly.pdbx_strand_id
1 'polypeptide(L)'
;MNNQVLPRSNRPFFSGLLKRMLIFLSVFGPATITAMADNDASGVATYSIAGARLGYPILLPLVLITILLGITQEMGMRLTLITRRGLADLIREKFGVKVSLLIFVGLLIANMGTILADLAAVKTTSAMLNLPAIPAVLLIVAISFLFISRGNYKLTQNIMLLSSLFFISYIFSAVKAKPDWGLALSNLLYPHGVAFTRDYLVDYLVIGM
;
A
#
# COMPACT_ATOMS: atom_id res chain seq x y z
N MET A 1 -40.36 -44.21 -26.28
CA MET A 1 -39.06 -43.60 -25.99
C MET A 1 -39.11 -42.16 -26.51
N ASN A 2 -39.38 -41.22 -25.61
CA ASN A 2 -39.56 -39.82 -25.99
C ASN A 2 -38.26 -39.04 -25.60
N ASN A 3 -37.44 -38.79 -26.61
CA ASN A 3 -36.23 -37.96 -26.43
C ASN A 3 -36.68 -36.47 -26.34
N GLN A 4 -36.87 -35.98 -25.13
CA GLN A 4 -37.00 -34.54 -24.91
C GLN A 4 -35.61 -33.93 -24.99
N VAL A 5 -35.33 -33.27 -26.11
CA VAL A 5 -34.19 -32.37 -26.31
C VAL A 5 -34.45 -31.13 -25.47
N LEU A 6 -33.72 -30.97 -24.37
CA LEU A 6 -33.75 -29.77 -23.53
C LEU A 6 -33.26 -28.57 -24.35
N PRO A 7 -33.98 -27.45 -24.32
CA PRO A 7 -33.56 -26.24 -25.06
C PRO A 7 -32.22 -25.73 -24.51
N ARG A 8 -31.23 -25.57 -25.41
CA ARG A 8 -29.99 -24.85 -25.14
C ARG A 8 -30.34 -23.44 -24.65
N SER A 9 -30.12 -23.19 -23.38
CA SER A 9 -30.21 -21.86 -22.80
C SER A 9 -29.21 -20.94 -23.52
N ASN A 10 -29.71 -20.08 -24.41
CA ASN A 10 -28.99 -18.95 -24.96
C ASN A 10 -28.73 -17.96 -23.79
N ARG A 11 -27.67 -18.18 -23.05
CA ARG A 11 -27.18 -17.19 -22.08
C ARG A 11 -26.55 -16.02 -22.86
N PRO A 12 -27.11 -14.80 -22.81
CA PRO A 12 -26.57 -13.71 -23.57
C PRO A 12 -25.12 -13.45 -23.15
N PHE A 13 -24.25 -13.24 -24.12
CA PHE A 13 -22.81 -12.96 -23.93
C PHE A 13 -22.57 -11.82 -22.92
N PHE A 14 -23.48 -10.83 -22.89
CA PHE A 14 -23.49 -9.73 -21.93
C PHE A 14 -23.62 -10.16 -20.47
N SER A 15 -24.33 -11.25 -20.16
CA SER A 15 -24.48 -11.72 -18.79
C SER A 15 -23.17 -12.30 -18.24
N GLY A 16 -22.33 -12.87 -19.10
CA GLY A 16 -21.01 -13.39 -18.74
C GLY A 16 -20.01 -12.28 -18.44
N LEU A 17 -20.01 -11.21 -19.24
CA LEU A 17 -19.12 -10.05 -19.03
C LEU A 17 -19.53 -9.27 -17.78
N LEU A 18 -20.82 -8.98 -17.62
CA LEU A 18 -21.35 -8.30 -16.43
C LEU A 18 -21.06 -9.10 -15.16
N LYS A 19 -21.21 -10.41 -15.19
CA LYS A 19 -20.89 -11.29 -14.05
C LYS A 19 -19.39 -11.25 -13.73
N ARG A 20 -18.50 -11.25 -14.72
CA ARG A 20 -17.06 -11.10 -14.53
C ARG A 20 -16.70 -9.73 -13.96
N MET A 21 -17.32 -8.66 -14.43
CA MET A 21 -17.15 -7.31 -13.89
C MET A 21 -17.63 -7.22 -12.42
N LEU A 22 -18.77 -7.82 -12.10
CA LEU A 22 -19.28 -7.85 -10.72
C LEU A 22 -18.38 -8.64 -9.78
N ILE A 23 -17.83 -9.78 -10.25
CA ILE A 23 -16.84 -10.54 -9.49
C ILE A 23 -15.56 -9.72 -9.30
N PHE A 24 -15.06 -9.05 -10.33
CA PHE A 24 -13.91 -8.17 -10.24
C PHE A 24 -14.15 -7.04 -9.21
N LEU A 25 -15.29 -6.36 -9.30
CA LEU A 25 -15.67 -5.32 -8.35
C LEU A 25 -15.84 -5.84 -6.91
N SER A 26 -16.32 -7.07 -6.72
CA SER A 26 -16.44 -7.65 -5.38
C SER A 26 -15.08 -7.93 -4.72
N VAL A 27 -14.06 -8.23 -5.51
CA VAL A 27 -12.67 -8.39 -5.04
C VAL A 27 -11.97 -7.05 -4.84
N PHE A 28 -12.38 -6.04 -5.60
CA PHE A 28 -11.80 -4.70 -5.54
C PHE A 28 -11.94 -4.03 -4.16
N GLY A 29 -13.06 -4.25 -3.48
CA GLY A 29 -13.27 -3.70 -2.13
C GLY A 29 -12.22 -4.13 -1.11
N PRO A 30 -12.00 -5.43 -0.85
CA PRO A 30 -10.94 -5.91 0.03
C PRO A 30 -9.54 -5.49 -0.40
N ALA A 31 -9.25 -5.52 -1.70
CA ALA A 31 -7.95 -5.08 -2.24
C ALA A 31 -7.70 -3.58 -1.98
N THR A 32 -8.73 -2.74 -2.13
CA THR A 32 -8.64 -1.30 -1.83
C THR A 32 -8.37 -1.06 -0.34
N ILE A 33 -9.00 -1.84 0.56
CA ILE A 33 -8.75 -1.73 2.00
C ILE A 33 -7.27 -2.00 2.29
N THR A 34 -6.71 -3.07 1.73
CA THR A 34 -5.30 -3.43 1.91
C THR A 34 -4.38 -2.33 1.37
N ALA A 35 -4.65 -1.83 0.16
CA ALA A 35 -3.86 -0.75 -0.44
C ALA A 35 -3.93 0.55 0.37
N MET A 36 -5.10 0.87 0.95
CA MET A 36 -5.25 2.05 1.82
C MET A 36 -4.54 1.90 3.16
N ALA A 37 -4.55 0.69 3.71
CA ALA A 37 -3.85 0.40 4.97
C ALA A 37 -2.32 0.43 4.83
N ASP A 38 -1.82 0.13 3.64
CA ASP A 38 -0.38 0.14 3.31
C ASP A 38 0.15 1.56 2.99
N ASN A 39 -0.74 2.50 2.68
CA ASN A 39 -0.35 3.87 2.36
C ASN A 39 -0.33 4.75 3.61
N ASP A 40 0.81 4.76 4.28
CA ASP A 40 1.06 5.54 5.48
C ASP A 40 1.67 6.93 5.18
N ALA A 41 1.62 7.82 6.16
CA ALA A 41 2.18 9.17 6.03
C ALA A 41 3.71 9.16 5.98
N SER A 42 4.34 8.15 6.57
CA SER A 42 5.81 8.00 6.58
C SER A 42 6.32 7.62 5.18
N GLY A 43 5.62 6.73 4.48
CA GLY A 43 5.92 6.38 3.09
C GLY A 43 5.80 7.57 2.16
N VAL A 44 4.70 8.34 2.26
CA VAL A 44 4.52 9.56 1.46
C VAL A 44 5.65 10.56 1.68
N ALA A 45 6.07 10.78 2.93
CA ALA A 45 7.18 11.67 3.27
C ALA A 45 8.50 11.16 2.67
N THR A 46 8.79 9.86 2.80
CA THR A 46 9.99 9.22 2.29
C THR A 46 10.10 9.37 0.78
N TYR A 47 9.04 9.04 0.02
CA TYR A 47 9.04 9.18 -1.44
C TYR A 47 9.12 10.64 -1.89
N SER A 48 8.52 11.57 -1.14
CA SER A 48 8.62 13.01 -1.43
C SER A 48 10.05 13.51 -1.24
N ILE A 49 10.72 13.11 -0.16
CA ILE A 49 12.13 13.45 0.11
C ILE A 49 13.05 12.80 -0.94
N ALA A 50 12.79 11.55 -1.28
CA ALA A 50 13.53 10.83 -2.31
C ALA A 50 13.45 11.54 -3.67
N GLY A 51 12.24 11.89 -4.09
CA GLY A 51 12.03 12.64 -5.33
C GLY A 51 12.69 14.02 -5.33
N ALA A 52 12.65 14.72 -4.19
CA ALA A 52 13.30 16.04 -4.06
C ALA A 52 14.84 15.97 -4.09
N ARG A 53 15.44 14.89 -3.55
CA ARG A 53 16.91 14.73 -3.48
C ARG A 53 17.48 14.09 -4.73
N LEU A 54 16.84 13.05 -5.24
CA LEU A 54 17.37 12.19 -6.29
C LEU A 54 16.79 12.52 -7.68
N GLY A 55 15.67 13.25 -7.74
CA GLY A 55 15.01 13.59 -8.98
C GLY A 55 14.43 12.37 -9.71
N TYR A 56 14.35 12.42 -11.04
CA TYR A 56 13.77 11.34 -11.87
C TYR A 56 14.50 9.99 -11.81
N PRO A 57 15.82 9.88 -11.60
CA PRO A 57 16.51 8.59 -11.49
C PRO A 57 15.93 7.63 -10.44
N ILE A 58 15.23 8.12 -9.42
CA ILE A 58 14.57 7.29 -8.40
C ILE A 58 13.44 6.40 -8.96
N LEU A 59 12.90 6.75 -10.13
CA LEU A 59 11.74 6.04 -10.72
C LEU A 59 12.06 4.58 -11.04
N LEU A 60 13.27 4.28 -11.54
CA LEU A 60 13.66 2.91 -11.88
C LEU A 60 13.65 1.97 -10.66
N PRO A 61 14.33 2.27 -9.54
CA PRO A 61 14.27 1.41 -8.35
C PRO A 61 12.88 1.35 -7.73
N LEU A 62 12.08 2.41 -7.78
CA LEU A 62 10.69 2.35 -7.30
C LEU A 62 9.89 1.30 -8.06
N VAL A 63 10.04 1.21 -9.38
CA VAL A 63 9.38 0.16 -10.18
C VAL A 63 9.90 -1.22 -9.81
N LEU A 64 11.23 -1.37 -9.67
CA LEU A 64 11.82 -2.66 -9.28
C LEU A 64 11.35 -3.12 -7.90
N ILE A 65 11.34 -2.21 -6.92
CA ILE A 65 10.84 -2.49 -5.57
C ILE A 65 9.36 -2.85 -5.59
N THR A 66 8.55 -2.15 -6.38
CA THR A 66 7.11 -2.45 -6.52
C THR A 66 6.88 -3.86 -7.09
N ILE A 67 7.67 -4.27 -8.09
CA ILE A 67 7.60 -5.63 -8.66
C ILE A 67 8.01 -6.66 -7.60
N LEU A 68 9.12 -6.42 -6.88
CA LEU A 68 9.57 -7.31 -5.81
C LEU A 68 8.55 -7.43 -4.68
N LEU A 69 7.94 -6.30 -4.29
CA LEU A 69 6.86 -6.28 -3.31
C LEU A 69 5.67 -7.13 -3.78
N GLY A 70 5.24 -6.98 -5.03
CA GLY A 70 4.17 -7.81 -5.61
C GLY A 70 4.49 -9.30 -5.56
N ILE A 71 5.72 -9.70 -5.90
CA ILE A 71 6.17 -11.10 -5.85
C ILE A 71 6.18 -11.62 -4.40
N THR A 72 6.72 -10.86 -3.45
CA THR A 72 6.79 -11.27 -2.04
C THR A 72 5.41 -11.39 -1.40
N GLN A 73 4.50 -10.47 -1.70
CA GLN A 73 3.11 -10.53 -1.24
C GLN A 73 2.38 -11.74 -1.84
N GLU A 74 2.56 -12.02 -3.13
CA GLU A 74 1.99 -13.20 -3.77
C GLU A 74 2.51 -14.50 -3.15
N MET A 75 3.83 -14.59 -2.88
CA MET A 75 4.42 -15.75 -2.22
C MET A 75 3.84 -15.96 -0.82
N GLY A 76 3.72 -14.90 -0.02
CA GLY A 76 3.13 -14.95 1.32
C GLY A 76 1.67 -15.41 1.29
N MET A 77 0.88 -14.89 0.35
CA MET A 77 -0.51 -15.29 0.17
C MET A 77 -0.65 -16.74 -0.27
N ARG A 78 0.13 -17.21 -1.25
CA ARG A 78 0.13 -18.61 -1.70
C ARG A 78 0.49 -19.56 -0.56
N LEU A 79 1.50 -19.22 0.24
CA LEU A 79 1.93 -20.01 1.39
C LEU A 79 0.78 -20.15 2.40
N THR A 80 0.13 -19.04 2.75
CA THR A 80 -0.99 -19.02 3.70
C THR A 80 -2.20 -19.81 3.19
N LEU A 81 -2.52 -19.70 1.90
CA LEU A 81 -3.65 -20.42 1.29
C LEU A 81 -3.42 -21.94 1.26
N ILE A 82 -2.20 -22.38 0.96
CA ILE A 82 -1.86 -23.81 0.88
C ILE A 82 -1.79 -24.44 2.27
N THR A 83 -1.11 -23.75 3.20
CA THR A 83 -0.89 -24.29 4.56
C THR A 83 -2.07 -24.07 5.49
N ARG A 84 -2.96 -23.12 5.17
CA ARG A 84 -4.05 -22.63 6.03
C ARG A 84 -3.56 -22.18 7.42
N ARG A 85 -2.33 -21.71 7.49
CA ARG A 85 -1.68 -21.23 8.72
C ARG A 85 -1.07 -19.85 8.49
N GLY A 86 -0.97 -19.06 9.55
CA GLY A 86 -0.30 -17.77 9.51
C GLY A 86 1.21 -17.92 9.31
N LEU A 87 1.84 -16.92 8.71
CA LEU A 87 3.29 -16.92 8.49
C LEU A 87 4.07 -17.05 9.81
N ALA A 88 3.59 -16.42 10.89
CA ALA A 88 4.19 -16.51 12.22
C ALA A 88 4.21 -17.96 12.77
N ASP A 89 3.13 -18.72 12.55
CA ASP A 89 3.06 -20.12 12.96
C ASP A 89 4.05 -20.97 12.18
N LEU A 90 4.18 -20.75 10.88
CA LEU A 90 5.14 -21.46 10.03
C LEU A 90 6.59 -21.17 10.40
N ILE A 91 6.90 -19.90 10.72
CA ILE A 91 8.22 -19.50 11.20
C ILE A 91 8.52 -20.19 12.54
N ARG A 92 7.55 -20.20 13.46
CA ARG A 92 7.70 -20.85 14.75
C ARG A 92 7.92 -22.35 14.65
N GLU A 93 7.20 -22.99 13.74
CA GLU A 93 7.32 -24.44 13.49
C GLU A 93 8.69 -24.80 12.89
N LYS A 94 9.16 -24.00 11.93
CA LYS A 94 10.41 -24.28 11.19
C LYS A 94 11.67 -23.83 11.93
N PHE A 95 11.65 -22.66 12.56
CA PHE A 95 12.84 -22.03 13.17
C PHE A 95 12.79 -21.98 14.71
N GLY A 96 11.69 -22.41 15.28
CA GLY A 96 11.50 -22.46 16.74
C GLY A 96 11.05 -21.11 17.34
N VAL A 97 10.69 -21.18 18.63
CA VAL A 97 10.08 -20.07 19.38
C VAL A 97 11.02 -18.87 19.51
N LYS A 98 12.33 -19.10 19.72
CA LYS A 98 13.30 -18.02 19.91
C LYS A 98 13.42 -17.09 18.71
N VAL A 99 13.51 -17.68 17.50
CA VAL A 99 13.61 -16.92 16.25
C VAL A 99 12.28 -16.21 15.96
N SER A 100 11.15 -16.89 16.19
CA SER A 100 9.83 -16.27 16.03
C SER A 100 9.64 -15.08 16.96
N LEU A 101 10.07 -15.19 18.23
CA LEU A 101 10.00 -14.09 19.19
C LEU A 101 10.88 -12.91 18.78
N LEU A 102 12.09 -13.16 18.29
CA LEU A 102 13.01 -12.11 17.82
C LEU A 102 12.38 -11.32 16.65
N ILE A 103 11.80 -12.04 15.68
CA ILE A 103 11.11 -11.43 14.54
C ILE A 103 9.91 -10.61 15.02
N PHE A 104 9.13 -11.14 15.95
CA PHE A 104 7.96 -10.46 16.51
C PHE A 104 8.33 -9.17 17.26
N VAL A 105 9.39 -9.20 18.05
CA VAL A 105 9.92 -7.99 18.73
C VAL A 105 10.39 -6.96 17.70
N GLY A 106 11.09 -7.40 16.64
CA GLY A 106 11.49 -6.52 15.54
C GLY A 106 10.28 -5.86 14.85
N LEU A 107 9.23 -6.63 14.58
CA LEU A 107 7.97 -6.10 14.02
C LEU A 107 7.28 -5.10 14.96
N LEU A 108 7.28 -5.35 16.26
CA LEU A 108 6.72 -4.40 17.23
C LEU A 108 7.48 -3.07 17.20
N ILE A 109 8.82 -3.11 17.20
CA ILE A 109 9.65 -1.90 17.14
C ILE A 109 9.38 -1.14 15.81
N ALA A 110 9.32 -1.83 14.68
CA ALA A 110 9.02 -1.23 13.40
C ALA A 110 7.64 -0.56 13.40
N ASN A 111 6.60 -1.25 13.87
CA ASN A 111 5.25 -0.69 13.96
C ASN A 111 5.18 0.53 14.89
N MET A 112 5.90 0.52 16.01
CA MET A 112 6.00 1.70 16.88
C MET A 112 6.64 2.88 16.14
N GLY A 113 7.68 2.62 15.34
CA GLY A 113 8.30 3.63 14.49
C GLY A 113 7.31 4.25 13.50
N THR A 114 6.52 3.41 12.81
CA THR A 114 5.48 3.86 11.87
C THR A 114 4.42 4.71 12.57
N ILE A 115 3.91 4.28 13.72
CA ILE A 115 2.92 5.06 14.50
C ILE A 115 3.48 6.44 14.88
N LEU A 116 4.72 6.50 15.35
CA LEU A 116 5.36 7.78 15.69
C LEU A 116 5.52 8.68 14.48
N ALA A 117 5.86 8.13 13.31
CA ALA A 117 5.97 8.87 12.06
C ALA A 117 4.61 9.41 11.60
N ASP A 118 3.54 8.63 11.71
CA ASP A 118 2.18 9.06 11.40
C ASP A 118 1.70 10.18 12.32
N LEU A 119 1.97 10.07 13.63
CA LEU A 119 1.65 11.15 14.58
C LEU A 119 2.47 12.42 14.32
N ALA A 120 3.72 12.28 13.89
CA ALA A 120 4.55 13.41 13.48
C ALA A 120 3.98 14.08 12.21
N ALA A 121 3.47 13.30 11.25
CA ALA A 121 2.79 13.83 10.06
C ALA A 121 1.52 14.60 10.42
N VAL A 122 0.70 14.08 11.34
CA VAL A 122 -0.48 14.81 11.86
C VAL A 122 -0.06 16.13 12.49
N LYS A 123 1.00 16.14 13.31
CA LYS A 123 1.54 17.36 13.91
C LYS A 123 1.97 18.38 12.84
N THR A 124 2.70 17.95 11.84
CA THR A 124 3.19 18.81 10.75
C THR A 124 2.03 19.39 9.93
N THR A 125 1.07 18.54 9.56
CA THR A 125 -0.12 18.99 8.81
C THR A 125 -0.96 19.97 9.62
N SER A 126 -1.13 19.74 10.92
CA SER A 126 -1.83 20.67 11.80
C SER A 126 -1.15 22.04 11.87
N ALA A 127 0.18 22.06 11.93
CA ALA A 127 0.95 23.31 11.91
C ALA A 127 0.78 24.05 10.57
N MET A 128 0.73 23.36 9.44
CA MET A 128 0.48 23.95 8.11
C MET A 128 -0.92 24.57 8.01
N LEU A 129 -1.90 24.04 8.75
CA LEU A 129 -3.28 24.56 8.82
C LEU A 129 -3.49 25.59 9.92
N ASN A 130 -2.42 26.02 10.63
CA ASN A 130 -2.48 26.89 11.81
C ASN A 130 -3.38 26.36 12.94
N LEU A 131 -3.49 25.03 13.05
CA LEU A 131 -4.22 24.38 14.13
C LEU A 131 -3.27 23.98 15.26
N PRO A 132 -3.73 23.98 16.54
CA PRO A 132 -2.91 23.54 17.65
C PRO A 132 -2.59 22.04 17.52
N ALA A 133 -1.32 21.70 17.46
CA ALA A 133 -0.85 20.37 17.13
C ALA A 133 -1.26 19.30 18.19
N ILE A 134 -1.17 19.64 19.48
CA ILE A 134 -1.49 18.68 20.56
C ILE A 134 -2.97 18.26 20.53
N PRO A 135 -3.95 19.17 20.50
CA PRO A 135 -5.36 18.79 20.37
C PRO A 135 -5.66 17.99 19.10
N ALA A 136 -5.02 18.34 17.97
CA ALA A 136 -5.21 17.62 16.72
C ALA A 136 -4.73 16.17 16.80
N VAL A 137 -3.54 15.94 17.36
CA VAL A 137 -3.00 14.59 17.60
C VAL A 137 -3.92 13.79 18.54
N LEU A 138 -4.33 14.38 19.67
CA LEU A 138 -5.22 13.73 20.63
C LEU A 138 -6.57 13.38 20.01
N LEU A 139 -7.12 14.26 19.17
CA LEU A 139 -8.36 14.01 18.45
C LEU A 139 -8.24 12.83 17.50
N ILE A 140 -7.18 12.76 16.70
CA ILE A 140 -6.94 11.64 15.78
C ILE A 140 -6.77 10.33 16.52
N VAL A 141 -5.99 10.32 17.62
CA VAL A 141 -5.82 9.12 18.48
C VAL A 141 -7.16 8.68 19.05
N ALA A 142 -7.98 9.60 19.59
CA ALA A 142 -9.30 9.30 20.12
C ALA A 142 -10.24 8.73 19.03
N ILE A 143 -10.27 9.33 17.84
CA ILE A 143 -11.07 8.84 16.73
C ILE A 143 -10.60 7.44 16.32
N SER A 144 -9.31 7.21 16.20
CA SER A 144 -8.74 5.90 15.85
C SER A 144 -9.10 4.84 16.90
N PHE A 145 -9.00 5.18 18.18
CA PHE A 145 -9.38 4.30 19.28
C PHE A 145 -10.88 3.94 19.25
N LEU A 146 -11.75 4.93 19.05
CA LEU A 146 -13.19 4.71 18.92
C LEU A 146 -13.53 3.86 17.69
N PHE A 147 -12.81 4.10 16.60
CA PHE A 147 -12.99 3.36 15.36
C PHE A 147 -12.60 1.88 15.51
N ILE A 148 -11.46 1.60 16.16
CA ILE A 148 -10.99 0.23 16.41
C ILE A 148 -11.90 -0.48 17.41
N SER A 149 -12.34 0.22 18.48
CA SER A 149 -13.14 -0.38 19.55
C SER A 149 -14.60 -0.65 19.18
N ARG A 150 -15.18 0.13 18.27
CA ARG A 150 -16.60 0.04 17.85
C ARG A 150 -16.81 -0.26 16.38
N GLY A 151 -15.75 -0.20 15.58
CA GLY A 151 -15.78 -0.47 14.14
C GLY A 151 -16.11 -1.92 13.83
N ASN A 152 -16.95 -2.14 12.83
CA ASN A 152 -17.13 -3.45 12.22
C ASN A 152 -16.46 -3.45 10.83
N TYR A 153 -16.23 -4.65 10.28
CA TYR A 153 -15.58 -4.81 8.98
C TYR A 153 -16.23 -3.96 7.88
N LYS A 154 -17.56 -3.92 7.85
CA LYS A 154 -18.33 -3.19 6.82
C LYS A 154 -18.14 -1.67 6.92
N LEU A 155 -18.12 -1.14 8.15
CA LEU A 155 -17.85 0.27 8.39
C LEU A 155 -16.42 0.63 7.99
N THR A 156 -15.44 -0.19 8.38
CA THR A 156 -14.04 -0.04 7.98
C THR A 156 -13.91 -0.04 6.46
N GLN A 157 -14.53 -1.00 5.78
CA GLN A 157 -14.51 -1.09 4.34
C GLN A 157 -15.05 0.18 3.67
N ASN A 158 -16.19 0.68 4.11
CA ASN A 158 -16.81 1.86 3.53
C ASN A 158 -15.95 3.13 3.73
N ILE A 159 -15.37 3.30 4.91
CA ILE A 159 -14.49 4.43 5.20
C ILE A 159 -13.23 4.35 4.34
N MET A 160 -12.59 3.18 4.23
CA MET A 160 -11.40 3.00 3.39
C MET A 160 -11.71 3.23 1.91
N LEU A 161 -12.86 2.75 1.40
CA LEU A 161 -13.30 3.04 0.04
C LEU A 161 -13.54 4.53 -0.18
N LEU A 162 -14.15 5.23 0.77
CA LEU A 162 -14.33 6.67 0.68
C LEU A 162 -12.98 7.40 0.70
N SER A 163 -12.08 6.97 1.57
CA SER A 163 -10.73 7.54 1.67
C SER A 163 -9.91 7.32 0.40
N SER A 164 -10.17 6.25 -0.37
CA SER A 164 -9.48 6.01 -1.64
C SER A 164 -9.70 7.12 -2.68
N LEU A 165 -10.77 7.91 -2.55
CA LEU A 165 -11.00 9.08 -3.40
C LEU A 165 -9.90 10.15 -3.24
N PHE A 166 -9.25 10.22 -2.08
CA PHE A 166 -8.13 11.14 -1.86
C PHE A 166 -6.92 10.81 -2.74
N PHE A 167 -6.77 9.58 -3.24
CA PHE A 167 -5.71 9.25 -4.21
C PHE A 167 -5.82 10.04 -5.52
N ILE A 168 -7.00 10.52 -5.86
CA ILE A 168 -7.19 11.40 -7.01
C ILE A 168 -6.34 12.68 -6.85
N SER A 169 -6.10 13.13 -5.62
CA SER A 169 -5.26 14.29 -5.34
C SER A 169 -3.82 14.13 -5.83
N TYR A 170 -3.28 12.91 -5.82
CA TYR A 170 -1.94 12.63 -6.36
C TYR A 170 -1.88 12.88 -7.88
N ILE A 171 -2.94 12.50 -8.61
CA ILE A 171 -3.05 12.74 -10.06
C ILE A 171 -3.07 14.25 -10.31
N PHE A 172 -3.90 15.00 -9.56
CA PHE A 172 -3.94 16.46 -9.68
C PHE A 172 -2.60 17.11 -9.36
N SER A 173 -1.92 16.64 -8.32
CA SER A 173 -0.59 17.14 -7.93
C SER A 173 0.44 16.85 -9.02
N ALA A 174 0.43 15.65 -9.60
CA ALA A 174 1.34 15.28 -10.68
C ALA A 174 1.12 16.15 -11.94
N VAL A 175 -0.13 16.38 -12.33
CA VAL A 175 -0.47 17.24 -13.48
C VAL A 175 -0.08 18.69 -13.22
N LYS A 176 -0.34 19.19 -12.00
CA LYS A 176 -0.03 20.59 -11.61
C LYS A 176 1.47 20.84 -11.51
N ALA A 177 2.25 19.84 -11.14
CA ALA A 177 3.70 19.92 -11.08
C ALA A 177 4.37 20.08 -12.47
N LYS A 178 3.62 19.82 -13.57
CA LYS A 178 4.10 19.92 -14.97
C LYS A 178 5.46 19.24 -15.17
N PRO A 179 5.62 17.96 -14.79
CA PRO A 179 6.89 17.26 -14.94
C PRO A 179 7.24 17.12 -16.42
N ASP A 180 8.53 17.02 -16.73
CA ASP A 180 8.98 16.60 -18.04
C ASP A 180 8.76 15.09 -18.19
N TRP A 181 7.66 14.72 -18.85
CA TRP A 181 7.28 13.32 -19.05
C TRP A 181 8.29 12.56 -19.93
N GLY A 182 8.96 13.24 -20.87
CA GLY A 182 10.01 12.64 -21.70
C GLY A 182 11.22 12.26 -20.84
N LEU A 183 11.66 13.16 -19.99
CA LEU A 183 12.76 12.94 -19.06
C LEU A 183 12.38 11.88 -18.00
N ALA A 184 11.17 11.91 -17.49
CA ALA A 184 10.69 10.92 -16.52
C ALA A 184 10.69 9.51 -17.14
N LEU A 185 10.17 9.34 -18.36
CA LEU A 185 10.12 8.05 -19.04
C LEU A 185 11.51 7.55 -19.42
N SER A 186 12.41 8.43 -19.88
CA SER A 186 13.78 8.04 -20.19
C SER A 186 14.54 7.57 -18.94
N ASN A 187 14.36 8.22 -17.80
CA ASN A 187 14.97 7.82 -16.52
C ASN A 187 14.35 6.57 -15.91
N LEU A 188 13.11 6.24 -16.27
CA LEU A 188 12.47 4.99 -15.88
C LEU A 188 13.17 3.77 -16.53
N LEU A 189 13.62 3.94 -17.78
CA LEU A 189 14.28 2.87 -18.54
C LEU A 189 15.81 2.89 -18.35
N TYR A 190 16.39 4.08 -18.33
CA TYR A 190 17.81 4.29 -18.20
C TYR A 190 18.09 5.55 -17.37
N PRO A 191 18.47 5.41 -16.10
CA PRO A 191 18.69 6.55 -15.21
C PRO A 191 19.89 7.37 -15.68
N HIS A 192 19.64 8.61 -16.06
CA HIS A 192 20.66 9.57 -16.46
C HIS A 192 21.10 10.43 -15.27
N GLY A 193 22.39 10.75 -15.21
CA GLY A 193 22.93 11.64 -14.18
C GLY A 193 23.13 10.99 -12.81
N VAL A 194 23.11 9.67 -12.74
CA VAL A 194 23.44 8.94 -11.51
C VAL A 194 24.94 9.03 -11.31
N ALA A 195 25.37 9.88 -10.39
CA ALA A 195 26.72 9.82 -9.87
C ALA A 195 26.80 8.63 -8.90
N PHE A 196 27.47 7.55 -9.29
CA PHE A 196 27.69 6.37 -8.43
C PHE A 196 28.68 6.69 -7.29
N THR A 197 28.51 7.83 -6.64
CA THR A 197 29.21 8.20 -5.43
C THR A 197 28.66 7.39 -4.27
N ARG A 198 29.51 7.02 -3.32
CA ARG A 198 29.12 6.22 -2.14
C ARG A 198 27.89 6.84 -1.42
N ASP A 199 27.87 8.15 -1.26
CA ASP A 199 26.79 8.86 -0.56
C ASP A 199 25.47 8.80 -1.35
N TYR A 200 25.53 8.89 -2.68
CA TYR A 200 24.37 8.74 -3.55
C TYR A 200 23.80 7.31 -3.50
N LEU A 201 24.68 6.30 -3.50
CA LEU A 201 24.25 4.89 -3.37
C LEU A 201 23.62 4.60 -2.00
N VAL A 202 24.15 5.20 -0.93
CA VAL A 202 23.59 5.08 0.42
C VAL A 202 22.21 5.73 0.47
N ASP A 203 22.06 6.98 -0.01
CA ASP A 203 20.78 7.65 -0.08
C ASP A 203 19.77 6.87 -0.95
N TYR A 204 20.21 6.32 -2.06
CA TYR A 204 19.39 5.54 -2.99
C TYR A 204 18.92 4.22 -2.38
N LEU A 205 19.76 3.54 -1.61
CA LEU A 205 19.42 2.30 -0.91
C LEU A 205 18.53 2.58 0.30
N VAL A 206 18.85 3.60 1.10
CA VAL A 206 18.11 3.93 2.34
C VAL A 206 16.72 4.49 2.03
N ILE A 207 16.58 5.26 0.95
CA ILE A 207 15.30 5.88 0.57
C ILE A 207 14.47 4.94 -0.32
N GLY A 208 15.12 4.02 -1.04
CA GLY A 208 14.44 3.03 -1.88
C GLY A 208 14.00 1.76 -1.15
N MET A 209 14.39 1.58 0.13
CA MET A 209 13.90 0.52 1.00
C MET A 209 12.67 0.97 1.78
#